data_7bdd01380fffb1a96445720a88878d6c
#
_entry.id   7bdd01380fffb1a96445720a88878d6c
#
_cell.length_a   1.000
_cell.length_b   1.000
_cell.length_c   1.000
_cell.angle_alpha   90.00
_cell.angle_beta   90.00
_cell.angle_gamma   90.00
#
_symmetry.space_group_name_H-M   'P 1'
#
loop_
_entity.id
_entity.type
_entity.pdbx_description
1 polymer ?
#
loop_
_entity_poly.entity_id
_entity_poly.type
_entity_poly.pdbx_seq_one_letter_code
_entity_poly.pdbx_strand_id
1 'polypeptide(L)'
;MFKLLAVYISLITCAPGTPLYARYGHTALRVQAEEYHWDLVFNYGLFDFNTDRFYWKFVKGETYYMLGMNNMADFEREYRMENRPYYLQTLRMTEEQSSRLVGLLAENYRPENRQYLYNFVFDNCSTRPFALLQRAYGDSIASSYAGWKGRTYRDVISRYTGRGSWADFGINLLFGPRADRPMRDRDRLFLPEELMFYLSEAHLPDGTPVVADEQIQPFNIRSVPWYATWYAGAALFAVLMALLSLWDRHRGKLTYGVDIALGIVYLLLLVLVTFLTFFSVHPLVGFGWRLLIFPMIHLCARLVYITR
;
A
#
# COMPACT_ATOMS: atom_id res chain seq x y z
N MET A 1 -42.64 20.73 5.81
CA MET A 1 -41.27 21.06 5.42
C MET A 1 -40.35 20.21 6.31
N PHE A 2 -39.91 19.04 5.85
CA PHE A 2 -38.97 18.25 6.63
C PHE A 2 -37.67 19.04 6.70
N LYS A 3 -37.23 19.39 7.91
CA LYS A 3 -35.92 19.97 8.16
C LYS A 3 -34.92 18.90 7.73
N LEU A 4 -34.25 19.08 6.59
CA LEU A 4 -33.16 18.21 6.21
C LEU A 4 -32.08 18.31 7.30
N LEU A 5 -31.68 17.19 7.81
CA LEU A 5 -30.84 17.07 8.99
C LEU A 5 -29.38 17.32 8.61
N ALA A 6 -28.68 18.13 9.39
CA ALA A 6 -27.28 18.41 9.15
C ALA A 6 -26.44 17.12 9.32
N VAL A 7 -25.91 16.62 8.21
CA VAL A 7 -24.98 15.48 8.17
C VAL A 7 -23.61 16.02 7.82
N TYR A 8 -22.65 15.83 8.72
CA TYR A 8 -21.25 16.19 8.51
C TYR A 8 -20.46 14.97 8.07
N ILE A 9 -19.68 15.14 7.04
CA ILE A 9 -18.81 14.11 6.49
C ILE A 9 -17.36 14.53 6.68
N SER A 10 -16.54 13.61 7.17
CA SER A 10 -15.08 13.82 7.25
C SER A 10 -14.32 12.67 6.61
N LEU A 11 -13.23 12.99 5.90
CA LEU A 11 -12.21 12.01 5.59
C LEU A 11 -11.36 11.79 6.83
N ILE A 12 -11.12 10.55 7.18
CA ILE A 12 -10.14 10.15 8.20
C ILE A 12 -8.93 9.59 7.47
N THR A 13 -7.75 10.12 7.76
CA THR A 13 -6.48 9.59 7.26
C THR A 13 -5.61 9.17 8.43
N CYS A 14 -5.31 7.87 8.49
CA CYS A 14 -4.53 7.29 9.59
C CYS A 14 -3.07 7.11 9.18
N ALA A 15 -2.16 7.50 10.05
CA ALA A 15 -0.73 7.36 9.82
C ALA A 15 -0.29 5.89 9.72
N PRO A 16 0.90 5.62 9.12
CA PRO A 16 1.46 4.27 9.03
C PRO A 16 1.59 3.55 10.37
N GLY A 17 1.30 2.25 10.36
CA GLY A 17 1.53 1.35 11.49
C GLY A 17 2.78 0.48 11.32
N THR A 18 3.10 -0.30 12.34
CA THR A 18 4.27 -1.19 12.35
C THR A 18 4.13 -2.40 11.42
N PRO A 19 2.98 -3.11 11.39
CA PRO A 19 2.78 -4.24 10.49
C PRO A 19 2.89 -3.83 9.02
N LEU A 20 3.39 -4.73 8.16
CA LEU A 20 3.63 -4.43 6.73
C LEU A 20 2.37 -3.93 6.01
N TYR A 21 1.21 -4.52 6.29
CA TYR A 21 -0.07 -4.11 5.69
C TYR A 21 -0.54 -2.72 6.14
N ALA A 22 -0.10 -2.24 7.32
CA ALA A 22 -0.45 -0.94 7.86
C ALA A 22 0.55 0.18 7.51
N ARG A 23 1.67 -0.15 6.86
CA ARG A 23 2.76 0.82 6.56
C ARG A 23 2.35 1.93 5.59
N TYR A 24 1.30 1.74 4.86
CA TYR A 24 0.81 2.74 3.89
C TYR A 24 -0.21 3.71 4.48
N GLY A 25 -0.52 3.56 5.79
CA GLY A 25 -1.62 4.29 6.40
C GLY A 25 -2.98 3.64 6.11
N HIS A 26 -4.05 4.39 6.40
CA HIS A 26 -5.41 3.96 6.14
C HIS A 26 -6.33 5.15 5.88
N THR A 27 -7.39 4.94 5.13
CA THR A 27 -8.43 5.95 4.88
C THR A 27 -9.79 5.41 5.28
N ALA A 28 -10.59 6.24 5.97
CA ALA A 28 -11.98 5.94 6.30
C ALA A 28 -12.86 7.18 6.09
N LEU A 29 -14.18 7.00 6.09
CA LEU A 29 -15.15 8.07 6.05
C LEU A 29 -15.92 8.11 7.36
N ARG A 30 -15.98 9.29 8.01
CA ARG A 30 -16.81 9.54 9.18
C ARG A 30 -18.08 10.23 8.77
N VAL A 31 -19.19 9.76 9.30
CA VAL A 31 -20.54 10.33 9.13
C VAL A 31 -21.09 10.72 10.49
N GLN A 32 -21.36 12.00 10.69
CA GLN A 32 -21.95 12.54 11.91
C GLN A 32 -23.33 13.11 11.63
N ALA A 33 -24.30 12.80 12.47
CA ALA A 33 -25.64 13.38 12.43
C ALA A 33 -26.19 13.47 13.86
N GLU A 34 -26.17 14.68 14.44
CA GLU A 34 -26.50 14.90 15.85
C GLU A 34 -27.93 14.44 16.20
N GLU A 35 -28.91 14.70 15.36
CA GLU A 35 -30.30 14.33 15.62
C GLU A 35 -30.54 12.79 15.64
N TYR A 36 -29.66 12.04 14.98
CA TYR A 36 -29.69 10.56 15.01
C TYR A 36 -28.72 9.95 16.02
N HIS A 37 -27.96 10.79 16.73
CA HIS A 37 -26.84 10.35 17.56
C HIS A 37 -25.84 9.47 16.81
N TRP A 38 -25.65 9.74 15.50
CA TRP A 38 -24.68 9.05 14.68
C TRP A 38 -23.31 9.69 14.75
N ASP A 39 -22.33 8.86 15.03
CA ASP A 39 -20.92 9.17 14.87
C ASP A 39 -20.22 7.88 14.39
N LEU A 40 -20.37 7.64 13.10
CA LEU A 40 -20.05 6.37 12.46
C LEU A 40 -18.83 6.49 11.56
N VAL A 41 -17.97 5.48 11.58
CA VAL A 41 -16.80 5.38 10.71
C VAL A 41 -16.96 4.19 9.78
N PHE A 42 -16.88 4.47 8.48
CA PHE A 42 -16.94 3.48 7.41
C PHE A 42 -15.54 3.14 6.94
N ASN A 43 -15.12 1.90 7.18
CA ASN A 43 -13.79 1.36 6.92
C ASN A 43 -13.82 0.40 5.73
N TYR A 44 -13.21 0.78 4.60
CA TYR A 44 -12.92 -0.14 3.50
C TYR A 44 -11.60 -0.86 3.77
N GLY A 45 -11.51 -2.14 3.36
CA GLY A 45 -10.26 -2.89 3.49
C GLY A 45 -10.16 -3.75 4.74
N LEU A 46 -11.27 -4.01 5.42
CA LEU A 46 -11.30 -5.00 6.49
C LEU A 46 -11.21 -6.41 5.91
N PHE A 47 -10.42 -7.26 6.53
CA PHE A 47 -10.24 -8.65 6.13
C PHE A 47 -10.16 -9.57 7.35
N ASP A 48 -10.42 -10.86 7.12
CA ASP A 48 -10.35 -11.87 8.17
C ASP A 48 -9.31 -12.93 7.80
N PHE A 49 -8.28 -13.06 8.64
CA PHE A 49 -7.24 -14.09 8.50
C PHE A 49 -7.78 -15.52 8.63
N ASN A 50 -8.95 -15.71 9.27
CA ASN A 50 -9.59 -17.01 9.42
C ASN A 50 -10.38 -17.45 8.17
N THR A 51 -10.40 -16.63 7.12
CA THR A 51 -11.00 -17.00 5.84
C THR A 51 -10.32 -18.26 5.29
N ASP A 52 -11.12 -19.23 4.84
CA ASP A 52 -10.59 -20.48 4.25
C ASP A 52 -9.56 -20.20 3.16
N ARG A 53 -8.39 -20.87 3.29
CA ARG A 53 -7.25 -20.70 2.39
C ARG A 53 -6.79 -19.26 2.23
N PHE A 54 -6.86 -18.43 3.29
CA PHE A 54 -6.49 -17.01 3.24
C PHE A 54 -5.14 -16.76 2.58
N TYR A 55 -4.07 -17.43 3.05
CA TYR A 55 -2.72 -17.24 2.50
C TYR A 55 -2.60 -17.60 1.01
N TRP A 56 -3.30 -18.63 0.57
CA TRP A 56 -3.33 -19.02 -0.84
C TRP A 56 -4.06 -17.96 -1.69
N LYS A 57 -5.21 -17.50 -1.25
CA LYS A 57 -5.95 -16.41 -1.90
C LYS A 57 -5.13 -15.13 -1.91
N PHE A 58 -4.43 -14.82 -0.80
CA PHE A 58 -3.58 -13.65 -0.70
C PHE A 58 -2.43 -13.70 -1.72
N VAL A 59 -1.72 -14.83 -1.83
CA VAL A 59 -0.63 -15.02 -2.81
C VAL A 59 -1.13 -14.87 -4.25
N LYS A 60 -2.35 -15.35 -4.54
CA LYS A 60 -3.00 -15.18 -5.85
C LYS A 60 -3.55 -13.77 -6.09
N GLY A 61 -3.70 -12.95 -5.05
CA GLY A 61 -4.39 -11.66 -5.13
C GLY A 61 -5.91 -11.79 -5.21
N GLU A 62 -6.47 -12.91 -4.79
CA GLU A 62 -7.90 -13.25 -4.81
C GLU A 62 -8.54 -13.08 -3.42
N THR A 63 -7.99 -12.22 -2.56
CA THR A 63 -8.52 -12.00 -1.21
C THR A 63 -9.67 -11.00 -1.25
N TYR A 64 -10.81 -11.43 -0.74
CA TYR A 64 -11.96 -10.55 -0.54
C TYR A 64 -11.80 -9.77 0.76
N TYR A 65 -11.99 -8.47 0.67
CA TYR A 65 -12.04 -7.54 1.77
C TYR A 65 -13.47 -6.99 1.87
N MET A 66 -13.79 -6.30 2.97
CA MET A 66 -15.14 -5.79 3.15
C MET A 66 -15.15 -4.35 3.68
N LEU A 67 -16.29 -3.70 3.46
CA LEU A 67 -16.65 -2.49 4.17
C LEU A 67 -17.17 -2.84 5.55
N GLY A 68 -16.56 -2.29 6.59
CA GLY A 68 -17.04 -2.33 7.96
C GLY A 68 -17.52 -0.97 8.44
N MET A 69 -18.27 -0.98 9.54
CA MET A 69 -18.76 0.21 10.20
C MET A 69 -18.55 0.08 11.70
N ASN A 70 -17.96 1.10 12.31
CA ASN A 70 -17.71 1.21 13.75
C ASN A 70 -18.25 2.56 14.23
N ASN A 71 -18.46 2.72 15.54
CA ASN A 71 -18.60 4.05 16.11
C ASN A 71 -17.22 4.74 16.24
N MET A 72 -17.21 6.07 16.24
CA MET A 72 -15.95 6.84 16.30
C MET A 72 -15.17 6.58 17.59
N ALA A 73 -15.83 6.37 18.72
CA ALA A 73 -15.16 6.13 20.00
C ALA A 73 -14.36 4.81 20.02
N ASP A 74 -14.87 3.75 19.38
CA ASP A 74 -14.16 2.48 19.23
C ASP A 74 -12.99 2.61 18.25
N PHE A 75 -13.20 3.32 17.15
CA PHE A 75 -12.16 3.64 16.19
C PHE A 75 -10.99 4.41 16.84
N GLU A 76 -11.28 5.47 17.60
CA GLU A 76 -10.27 6.23 18.33
C GLU A 76 -9.52 5.38 19.34
N ARG A 77 -10.23 4.52 20.07
CA ARG A 77 -9.61 3.60 21.05
C ARG A 77 -8.60 2.69 20.38
N GLU A 78 -8.94 2.11 19.24
CA GLU A 78 -8.06 1.24 18.46
C GLU A 78 -6.76 1.97 18.08
N TYR A 79 -6.87 3.13 17.42
CA TYR A 79 -5.71 3.89 16.98
C TYR A 79 -4.87 4.47 18.12
N ARG A 80 -5.51 4.81 19.25
CA ARG A 80 -4.81 5.22 20.47
C ARG A 80 -4.00 4.07 21.09
N MET A 81 -4.56 2.87 21.13
CA MET A 81 -3.86 1.68 21.62
C MET A 81 -2.67 1.31 20.74
N GLU A 82 -2.76 1.51 19.44
CA GLU A 82 -1.67 1.30 18.50
C GLU A 82 -0.65 2.46 18.48
N ASN A 83 -0.88 3.54 19.23
CA ASN A 83 -0.10 4.78 19.19
C ASN A 83 0.08 5.32 17.76
N ARG A 84 -1.00 5.30 16.98
CA ARG A 84 -1.07 5.76 15.60
C ARG A 84 -1.92 7.02 15.51
N PRO A 85 -1.37 8.16 15.09
CA PRO A 85 -2.17 9.36 14.87
C PRO A 85 -3.09 9.17 13.65
N TYR A 86 -4.23 9.86 13.69
CA TYR A 86 -5.12 10.03 12.57
C TYR A 86 -5.45 11.52 12.39
N TYR A 87 -5.83 11.89 11.18
CA TYR A 87 -6.13 13.24 10.76
C TYR A 87 -7.55 13.31 10.23
N LEU A 88 -8.24 14.39 10.53
CA LEU A 88 -9.62 14.65 10.09
C LEU A 88 -9.64 15.81 9.10
N GLN A 89 -10.36 15.62 8.01
CA GLN A 89 -10.68 16.67 7.04
C GLN A 89 -12.20 16.72 6.92
N THR A 90 -12.81 17.76 7.49
CA THR A 90 -14.26 17.99 7.35
C THR A 90 -14.56 18.48 5.95
N LEU A 91 -15.43 17.76 5.24
CA LEU A 91 -15.76 18.06 3.85
C LEU A 91 -16.90 19.04 3.74
N ARG A 92 -16.79 20.01 2.85
CA ARG A 92 -17.82 20.99 2.55
C ARG A 92 -18.81 20.39 1.55
N MET A 93 -19.92 19.91 2.05
CA MET A 93 -20.97 19.26 1.25
C MET A 93 -22.32 19.94 1.46
N THR A 94 -23.11 20.05 0.40
CA THR A 94 -24.53 20.39 0.52
C THR A 94 -25.30 19.26 1.17
N GLU A 95 -26.52 19.53 1.67
CA GLU A 95 -27.39 18.49 2.22
C GLU A 95 -27.69 17.38 1.21
N GLU A 96 -27.86 17.73 -0.06
CA GLU A 96 -28.09 16.77 -1.14
C GLU A 96 -26.85 15.88 -1.37
N GLN A 97 -25.65 16.49 -1.38
CA GLN A 97 -24.38 15.75 -1.54
C GLN A 97 -24.12 14.80 -0.37
N SER A 98 -24.33 15.28 0.86
CA SER A 98 -24.21 14.46 2.08
C SER A 98 -25.19 13.29 2.09
N SER A 99 -26.47 13.56 1.76
CA SER A 99 -27.50 12.52 1.67
C SER A 99 -27.18 11.49 0.59
N ARG A 100 -26.68 11.95 -0.57
CA ARG A 100 -26.23 11.06 -1.65
C ARG A 100 -25.07 10.16 -1.19
N LEU A 101 -24.08 10.72 -0.50
CA LEU A 101 -22.96 9.95 0.02
C LEU A 101 -23.40 8.89 1.05
N VAL A 102 -24.27 9.28 1.99
CA VAL A 102 -24.84 8.35 2.97
C VAL A 102 -25.60 7.22 2.29
N GLY A 103 -26.41 7.54 1.26
CA GLY A 103 -27.10 6.53 0.45
C GLY A 103 -26.13 5.56 -0.24
N LEU A 104 -25.03 6.07 -0.81
CA LEU A 104 -24.00 5.26 -1.43
C LEU A 104 -23.27 4.35 -0.42
N LEU A 105 -22.97 4.86 0.78
CA LEU A 105 -22.38 4.08 1.87
C LEU A 105 -23.33 2.99 2.35
N ALA A 106 -24.60 3.33 2.56
CA ALA A 106 -25.62 2.35 2.96
C ALA A 106 -25.79 1.25 1.93
N GLU A 107 -25.80 1.57 0.63
CA GLU A 107 -25.85 0.58 -0.45
C GLU A 107 -24.62 -0.33 -0.46
N ASN A 108 -23.41 0.24 -0.29
CA ASN A 108 -22.18 -0.55 -0.20
C ASN A 108 -22.10 -1.41 1.06
N TYR A 109 -22.77 -1.00 2.15
CA TYR A 109 -22.73 -1.74 3.42
C TYR A 109 -23.70 -2.94 3.45
N ARG A 110 -24.60 -3.07 2.48
CA ARG A 110 -25.49 -4.24 2.37
C ARG A 110 -24.67 -5.54 2.31
N PRO A 111 -25.13 -6.63 2.92
CA PRO A 111 -24.41 -7.91 2.93
C PRO A 111 -23.94 -8.39 1.55
N GLU A 112 -24.76 -8.19 0.53
CA GLU A 112 -24.50 -8.56 -0.86
C GLU A 112 -23.44 -7.68 -1.56
N ASN A 113 -23.22 -6.44 -1.08
CA ASN A 113 -22.36 -5.44 -1.72
C ASN A 113 -21.07 -5.14 -0.95
N ARG A 114 -21.03 -5.45 0.37
CA ARG A 114 -19.92 -5.00 1.22
C ARG A 114 -18.61 -5.71 0.96
N GLN A 115 -18.63 -6.90 0.34
CA GLN A 115 -17.43 -7.64 0.00
C GLN A 115 -16.94 -7.29 -1.40
N TYR A 116 -15.63 -7.18 -1.57
CA TYR A 116 -15.01 -6.87 -2.86
C TYR A 116 -13.64 -7.48 -2.98
N LEU A 117 -13.21 -7.77 -4.21
CA LEU A 117 -11.87 -8.25 -4.49
C LEU A 117 -10.89 -7.08 -4.31
N TYR A 118 -10.07 -7.17 -3.26
CA TYR A 118 -9.13 -6.10 -2.91
C TYR A 118 -7.98 -6.02 -3.92
N ASN A 119 -7.70 -4.80 -4.36
CA ASN A 119 -6.53 -4.51 -5.17
C ASN A 119 -5.77 -3.35 -4.53
N PHE A 120 -4.54 -3.61 -4.10
CA PHE A 120 -3.74 -2.63 -3.36
C PHE A 120 -3.60 -1.27 -4.07
N VAL A 121 -3.55 -1.26 -5.41
CA VAL A 121 -3.37 -0.04 -6.20
C VAL A 121 -4.69 0.52 -6.74
N PHE A 122 -5.60 -0.34 -7.19
CA PHE A 122 -6.75 0.09 -7.98
C PHE A 122 -8.09 0.03 -7.24
N ASP A 123 -8.20 -0.77 -6.17
CA ASP A 123 -9.45 -0.94 -5.43
C ASP A 123 -9.18 -1.19 -3.94
N ASN A 124 -8.93 -0.12 -3.18
CA ASN A 124 -8.48 -0.18 -1.80
C ASN A 124 -9.22 0.81 -0.88
N CYS A 125 -8.71 0.94 0.37
CA CYS A 125 -9.28 1.83 1.39
C CYS A 125 -9.24 3.32 1.05
N SER A 126 -8.46 3.77 0.07
CA SER A 126 -8.41 5.17 -0.38
C SER A 126 -9.18 5.38 -1.68
N THR A 127 -9.02 4.48 -2.65
CA THR A 127 -9.67 4.62 -3.96
C THR A 127 -11.19 4.50 -3.88
N ARG A 128 -11.72 3.62 -3.00
CA ARG A 128 -13.17 3.47 -2.81
C ARG A 128 -13.82 4.69 -2.17
N PRO A 129 -13.36 5.22 -1.04
CA PRO A 129 -13.88 6.48 -0.50
C PRO A 129 -13.80 7.62 -1.51
N PHE A 130 -12.70 7.77 -2.22
CA PHE A 130 -12.56 8.82 -3.23
C PHE A 130 -13.58 8.67 -4.37
N ALA A 131 -13.81 7.46 -4.86
CA ALA A 131 -14.84 7.21 -5.89
C ALA A 131 -16.24 7.56 -5.40
N LEU A 132 -16.57 7.30 -4.13
CA LEU A 132 -17.84 7.70 -3.53
C LEU A 132 -17.95 9.22 -3.40
N LEU A 133 -16.87 9.88 -2.98
CA LEU A 133 -16.82 11.35 -2.90
C LEU A 133 -17.04 11.98 -4.28
N GLN A 134 -16.36 11.48 -5.33
CA GLN A 134 -16.58 11.96 -6.69
C GLN A 134 -18.04 11.81 -7.11
N ARG A 135 -18.65 10.66 -6.89
CA ARG A 135 -20.08 10.45 -7.19
C ARG A 135 -21.00 11.36 -6.41
N ALA A 136 -20.69 11.63 -5.13
CA ALA A 136 -21.48 12.51 -4.29
C ALA A 136 -21.41 13.97 -4.75
N TYR A 137 -20.22 14.43 -5.14
CA TYR A 137 -20.00 15.78 -5.68
C TYR A 137 -20.35 15.93 -7.17
N GLY A 138 -20.72 14.86 -7.87
CA GLY A 138 -21.03 14.90 -9.30
C GLY A 138 -19.80 15.02 -10.19
N ASP A 139 -18.71 14.30 -9.85
CA ASP A 139 -17.41 14.27 -10.57
C ASP A 139 -16.73 15.65 -10.73
N SER A 140 -17.08 16.60 -9.86
CA SER A 140 -16.65 18.01 -9.96
C SER A 140 -15.43 18.37 -9.10
N ILE A 141 -14.81 17.41 -8.39
CA ILE A 141 -13.63 17.66 -7.57
C ILE A 141 -12.39 17.80 -8.46
N ALA A 142 -11.72 18.95 -8.40
CA ALA A 142 -10.43 19.18 -9.05
C ALA A 142 -9.40 19.66 -8.01
N SER A 143 -8.13 19.26 -8.17
CA SER A 143 -7.04 19.65 -7.28
C SER A 143 -5.80 20.00 -8.07
N SER A 144 -5.09 21.04 -7.61
CA SER A 144 -3.78 21.44 -8.12
C SER A 144 -2.63 20.62 -7.55
N TYR A 145 -2.89 19.80 -6.54
CA TYR A 145 -1.88 19.01 -5.84
C TYR A 145 -1.06 18.14 -6.78
N ALA A 146 0.24 18.40 -6.85
CA ALA A 146 1.14 17.67 -7.74
C ALA A 146 1.67 16.37 -7.13
N GLY A 147 1.86 16.31 -5.81
CA GLY A 147 2.27 15.13 -5.06
C GLY A 147 3.35 14.28 -5.74
N TRP A 148 3.08 12.99 -5.86
CA TRP A 148 3.95 12.02 -6.51
C TRP A 148 3.78 11.91 -8.04
N LYS A 149 3.20 12.92 -8.68
CA LYS A 149 3.04 12.95 -10.13
C LYS A 149 4.36 12.67 -10.86
N GLY A 150 4.32 11.79 -11.86
CA GLY A 150 5.49 11.40 -12.64
C GLY A 150 6.47 10.45 -11.93
N ARG A 151 6.27 10.13 -10.65
CA ARG A 151 7.00 9.07 -9.97
C ARG A 151 6.45 7.71 -10.34
N THR A 152 7.27 6.68 -10.20
CA THR A 152 6.83 5.31 -10.45
C THR A 152 6.14 4.70 -9.23
N TYR A 153 5.31 3.68 -9.44
CA TYR A 153 4.73 2.92 -8.33
C TYR A 153 5.82 2.36 -7.41
N ARG A 154 6.92 1.88 -7.98
CA ARG A 154 8.08 1.37 -7.24
C ARG A 154 8.67 2.42 -6.31
N ASP A 155 8.93 3.63 -6.81
CA ASP A 155 9.51 4.72 -6.02
C ASP A 155 8.65 5.06 -4.81
N VAL A 156 7.33 5.14 -5.03
CA VAL A 156 6.37 5.55 -4.01
C VAL A 156 6.16 4.43 -2.99
N ILE A 157 5.97 3.19 -3.43
CA ILE A 157 5.83 2.04 -2.53
C ILE A 157 7.08 1.86 -1.68
N SER A 158 8.29 1.99 -2.27
CA SER A 158 9.56 1.92 -1.53
C SER A 158 9.70 2.97 -0.43
N ARG A 159 9.08 4.15 -0.59
CA ARG A 159 9.07 5.15 0.48
C ARG A 159 8.37 4.60 1.73
N TYR A 160 7.18 4.04 1.57
CA TYR A 160 6.36 3.58 2.70
C TYR A 160 6.86 2.26 3.30
N THR A 161 7.47 1.39 2.50
CA THR A 161 8.09 0.16 3.01
C THR A 161 9.41 0.43 3.75
N GLY A 162 9.92 1.64 3.66
CA GLY A 162 11.22 2.04 4.19
C GLY A 162 12.33 1.67 3.20
N ARG A 163 12.68 2.64 2.36
CA ARG A 163 13.69 2.48 1.29
C ARG A 163 14.98 1.84 1.83
N GLY A 164 15.37 0.74 1.20
CA GLY A 164 16.53 -0.05 1.63
C GLY A 164 16.25 -1.10 2.72
N SER A 165 15.03 -1.19 3.26
CA SER A 165 14.67 -2.27 4.19
C SER A 165 14.62 -3.63 3.48
N TRP A 166 14.65 -4.72 4.25
CA TRP A 166 14.45 -6.07 3.72
C TRP A 166 13.04 -6.27 3.14
N ALA A 167 12.03 -5.59 3.69
CA ALA A 167 10.68 -5.59 3.13
C ALA A 167 10.64 -4.89 1.77
N ASP A 168 11.30 -3.72 1.65
CA ASP A 168 11.48 -3.02 0.39
C ASP A 168 12.20 -3.88 -0.65
N PHE A 169 13.28 -4.56 -0.27
CA PHE A 169 13.98 -5.49 -1.13
C PHE A 169 13.08 -6.61 -1.65
N GLY A 170 12.35 -7.30 -0.75
CA GLY A 170 11.47 -8.40 -1.12
C GLY A 170 10.34 -7.96 -2.06
N ILE A 171 9.68 -6.84 -1.78
CA ILE A 171 8.63 -6.29 -2.64
C ILE A 171 9.20 -5.91 -4.01
N ASN A 172 10.33 -5.22 -4.03
CA ASN A 172 10.98 -4.79 -5.27
C ASN A 172 11.49 -5.97 -6.13
N LEU A 173 11.81 -7.09 -5.49
CA LEU A 173 12.21 -8.31 -6.19
C LEU A 173 11.04 -8.95 -6.96
N LEU A 174 9.82 -8.85 -6.39
CA LEU A 174 8.59 -9.37 -7.00
C LEU A 174 8.01 -8.43 -8.06
N PHE A 175 8.36 -7.14 -8.03
CA PHE A 175 7.83 -6.16 -8.96
C PHE A 175 8.40 -6.31 -10.37
N GLY A 176 7.49 -6.45 -11.34
CA GLY A 176 7.79 -6.40 -12.77
C GLY A 176 7.87 -4.97 -13.34
N PRO A 177 8.01 -4.85 -14.68
CA PRO A 177 8.14 -3.57 -15.38
C PRO A 177 6.93 -2.63 -15.20
N ARG A 178 5.76 -3.15 -14.85
CA ARG A 178 4.56 -2.34 -14.60
C ARG A 178 4.74 -1.40 -13.41
N ALA A 179 5.55 -1.80 -12.41
CA ALA A 179 5.85 -0.97 -11.26
C ALA A 179 6.78 0.22 -11.59
N ASP A 180 7.49 0.16 -12.71
CA ASP A 180 8.41 1.20 -13.17
C ASP A 180 7.75 2.23 -14.11
N ARG A 181 6.43 2.11 -14.35
CA ARG A 181 5.68 3.10 -15.12
C ARG A 181 5.40 4.35 -14.29
N PRO A 182 5.52 5.54 -14.87
CA PRO A 182 5.12 6.77 -14.20
C PRO A 182 3.62 6.76 -13.89
N MET A 183 3.26 7.19 -12.68
CA MET A 183 1.88 7.32 -12.25
C MET A 183 1.23 8.54 -12.91
N ARG A 184 -0.05 8.41 -13.30
CA ARG A 184 -0.91 9.52 -13.71
C ARG A 184 -1.54 10.16 -12.47
N ASP A 185 -2.19 11.32 -12.65
CA ASP A 185 -2.72 12.12 -11.54
C ASP A 185 -3.65 11.35 -10.59
N ARG A 186 -4.52 10.50 -11.12
CA ARG A 186 -5.45 9.70 -10.30
C ARG A 186 -4.82 8.43 -9.74
N ASP A 187 -3.77 7.90 -10.39
CA ASP A 187 -3.16 6.63 -10.00
C ASP A 187 -2.50 6.70 -8.62
N ARG A 188 -2.10 7.89 -8.15
CA ARG A 188 -1.45 8.11 -6.84
C ARG A 188 -2.41 8.08 -5.66
N LEU A 189 -3.71 8.31 -5.90
CA LEU A 189 -4.73 8.42 -4.84
C LEU A 189 -5.07 7.07 -4.17
N PHE A 190 -4.36 6.00 -4.54
CA PHE A 190 -4.40 4.74 -3.78
C PHE A 190 -3.71 4.84 -2.42
N LEU A 191 -2.90 5.88 -2.21
CA LEU A 191 -2.22 6.13 -0.93
C LEU A 191 -3.04 7.10 -0.06
N PRO A 192 -3.27 6.78 1.21
CA PRO A 192 -4.00 7.63 2.14
C PRO A 192 -3.43 9.05 2.26
N GLU A 193 -2.11 9.19 2.38
CA GLU A 193 -1.45 10.49 2.47
C GLU A 193 -1.66 11.33 1.19
N GLU A 194 -1.60 10.70 0.02
CA GLU A 194 -1.81 11.39 -1.26
C GLU A 194 -3.26 11.86 -1.42
N LEU A 195 -4.23 11.03 -1.00
CA LEU A 195 -5.63 11.42 -1.01
C LEU A 195 -5.90 12.58 -0.05
N MET A 196 -5.30 12.54 1.14
CA MET A 196 -5.41 13.61 2.14
C MET A 196 -4.95 14.96 1.57
N PHE A 197 -3.75 15.03 1.01
CA PHE A 197 -3.23 16.26 0.42
C PHE A 197 -3.95 16.67 -0.89
N TYR A 198 -4.40 15.69 -1.66
CA TYR A 198 -5.22 15.97 -2.84
C TYR A 198 -6.51 16.70 -2.46
N LEU A 199 -7.21 16.24 -1.42
CA LEU A 199 -8.44 16.88 -0.96
C LEU A 199 -8.19 18.23 -0.28
N SER A 200 -7.08 18.38 0.44
CA SER A 200 -6.68 19.67 1.03
C SER A 200 -6.54 20.79 -0.01
N GLU A 201 -6.03 20.47 -1.19
CA GLU A 201 -5.91 21.42 -2.31
C GLU A 201 -7.04 21.34 -3.33
N ALA A 202 -8.10 20.58 -3.03
CA ALA A 202 -9.20 20.37 -3.96
C ALA A 202 -10.25 21.51 -3.88
N HIS A 203 -10.78 21.87 -5.04
CA HIS A 203 -11.80 22.88 -5.19
C HIS A 203 -12.98 22.35 -6.01
N LEU A 204 -14.15 22.91 -5.74
CA LEU A 204 -15.36 22.76 -6.54
C LEU A 204 -15.30 23.70 -7.77
N PRO A 205 -16.18 23.53 -8.77
CA PRO A 205 -16.17 24.35 -9.99
C PRO A 205 -16.34 25.84 -9.76
N ASP A 206 -16.95 26.23 -8.65
CA ASP A 206 -17.12 27.63 -8.23
C ASP A 206 -15.89 28.19 -7.50
N GLY A 207 -14.83 27.42 -7.36
CA GLY A 207 -13.61 27.79 -6.63
C GLY A 207 -13.69 27.57 -5.11
N THR A 208 -14.80 27.03 -4.60
CA THR A 208 -14.95 26.75 -3.16
C THR A 208 -14.05 25.57 -2.77
N PRO A 209 -13.24 25.67 -1.66
CA PRO A 209 -12.46 24.55 -1.17
C PRO A 209 -13.35 23.36 -0.76
N VAL A 210 -12.96 22.16 -1.15
CA VAL A 210 -13.67 20.92 -0.79
C VAL A 210 -13.59 20.65 0.72
N VAL A 211 -12.45 20.97 1.34
CA VAL A 211 -12.25 20.85 2.79
C VAL A 211 -12.69 22.13 3.49
N ALA A 212 -13.52 21.99 4.52
CA ALA A 212 -14.00 23.10 5.33
C ALA A 212 -13.07 23.41 6.51
N ASP A 213 -12.55 22.36 7.13
CA ASP A 213 -11.63 22.42 8.27
C ASP A 213 -10.72 21.18 8.28
N GLU A 214 -9.45 21.38 8.64
CA GLU A 214 -8.48 20.30 8.71
C GLU A 214 -7.34 20.58 9.69
N GLN A 215 -6.84 19.49 10.29
CA GLN A 215 -5.56 19.48 11.01
C GLN A 215 -4.76 18.32 10.47
N ILE A 216 -3.91 18.57 9.49
CA ILE A 216 -3.14 17.54 8.79
C ILE A 216 -1.64 17.81 8.89
N GLN A 217 -0.87 16.73 8.76
CA GLN A 217 0.59 16.81 8.61
C GLN A 217 1.10 15.61 7.82
N PRO A 218 2.27 15.74 7.15
CA PRO A 218 2.89 14.64 6.43
C PRO A 218 3.19 13.46 7.36
N PHE A 219 3.11 12.25 6.80
CA PHE A 219 3.46 11.05 7.54
C PHE A 219 4.95 11.03 7.92
N ASN A 220 5.21 10.74 9.18
CA ASN A 220 6.59 10.52 9.66
C ASN A 220 7.03 9.09 9.30
N ILE A 221 7.63 8.93 8.13
CA ILE A 221 8.17 7.64 7.68
C ILE A 221 9.60 7.52 8.15
N ARG A 222 9.84 6.58 9.07
CA ARG A 222 11.17 6.35 9.64
C ARG A 222 12.15 5.84 8.58
N SER A 223 13.35 6.42 8.55
CA SER A 223 14.45 5.91 7.75
C SER A 223 15.00 4.62 8.33
N VAL A 224 15.47 3.74 7.46
CA VAL A 224 16.13 2.50 7.86
C VAL A 224 17.60 2.80 8.19
N PRO A 225 18.12 2.42 9.37
CA PRO A 225 19.54 2.57 9.68
C PRO A 225 20.39 1.82 8.65
N TRP A 226 21.53 2.40 8.25
CA TRP A 226 22.37 1.84 7.18
C TRP A 226 22.76 0.37 7.39
N TYR A 227 23.06 -0.01 8.66
CA TYR A 227 23.43 -1.39 9.01
C TYR A 227 22.27 -2.40 8.95
N ALA A 228 21.02 -1.94 8.98
CA ALA A 228 19.82 -2.76 8.86
C ALA A 228 19.28 -2.86 7.43
N THR A 229 19.98 -2.24 6.47
CA THR A 229 19.59 -2.26 5.06
C THR A 229 19.98 -3.56 4.36
N TRP A 230 19.24 -3.91 3.31
CA TRP A 230 19.56 -5.09 2.50
C TRP A 230 20.93 -4.96 1.80
N TYR A 231 21.36 -3.75 1.42
CA TYR A 231 22.67 -3.56 0.79
C TYR A 231 23.84 -3.70 1.78
N ALA A 232 23.67 -3.37 3.06
CA ALA A 232 24.66 -3.73 4.09
C ALA A 232 24.76 -5.25 4.25
N GLY A 233 23.61 -5.95 4.26
CA GLY A 233 23.57 -7.41 4.24
C GLY A 233 24.22 -8.00 2.99
N ALA A 234 23.96 -7.43 1.82
CA ALA A 234 24.58 -7.86 0.56
C ALA A 234 26.10 -7.62 0.55
N ALA A 235 26.58 -6.51 1.11
CA ALA A 235 28.01 -6.23 1.25
C ALA A 235 28.67 -7.26 2.19
N LEU A 236 28.06 -7.54 3.34
CA LEU A 236 28.54 -8.59 4.25
C LEU A 236 28.59 -9.95 3.57
N PHE A 237 27.51 -10.32 2.84
CA PHE A 237 27.46 -11.57 2.07
C PHE A 237 28.57 -11.64 1.02
N ALA A 238 28.84 -10.55 0.29
CA ALA A 238 29.92 -10.49 -0.69
C ALA A 238 31.31 -10.69 -0.05
N VAL A 239 31.55 -10.10 1.13
CA VAL A 239 32.79 -10.33 1.90
C VAL A 239 32.91 -11.79 2.30
N LEU A 240 31.87 -12.41 2.84
CA LEU A 240 31.87 -13.83 3.23
C LEU A 240 32.13 -14.75 2.04
N MET A 241 31.54 -14.46 0.88
CA MET A 241 31.78 -15.23 -0.35
C MET A 241 33.21 -15.05 -0.88
N ALA A 242 33.78 -13.85 -0.76
CA ALA A 242 35.19 -13.61 -1.10
C ALA A 242 36.13 -14.40 -0.17
N LEU A 243 35.89 -14.35 1.13
CA LEU A 243 36.69 -15.14 2.10
C LEU A 243 36.57 -16.66 1.84
N LEU A 244 35.36 -17.14 1.54
CA LEU A 244 35.16 -18.53 1.17
C LEU A 244 35.93 -18.89 -0.11
N SER A 245 35.90 -18.03 -1.12
CA SER A 245 36.65 -18.24 -2.38
C SER A 245 38.15 -18.25 -2.16
N LEU A 246 38.69 -17.37 -1.30
CA LEU A 246 40.10 -17.38 -0.92
C LEU A 246 40.48 -18.65 -0.15
N TRP A 247 39.63 -19.13 0.74
CA TRP A 247 39.83 -20.36 1.48
C TRP A 247 39.80 -21.59 0.57
N ASP A 248 38.84 -21.69 -0.36
CA ASP A 248 38.76 -22.73 -1.36
C ASP A 248 40.03 -22.76 -2.23
N ARG A 249 40.51 -21.58 -2.65
CA ARG A 249 41.76 -21.46 -3.38
C ARG A 249 42.97 -21.98 -2.58
N HIS A 250 43.05 -21.62 -1.29
CA HIS A 250 44.14 -22.09 -0.41
C HIS A 250 44.11 -23.62 -0.24
N ARG A 251 42.93 -24.22 -0.16
CA ARG A 251 42.77 -25.67 -0.03
C ARG A 251 42.86 -26.47 -1.35
N GLY A 252 42.80 -25.79 -2.48
CA GLY A 252 42.69 -26.41 -3.80
C GLY A 252 41.43 -27.23 -4.04
N LYS A 253 40.34 -26.96 -3.25
CA LYS A 253 39.07 -27.69 -3.29
C LYS A 253 37.89 -26.71 -3.17
N LEU A 254 36.90 -26.87 -4.03
CA LEU A 254 35.65 -26.04 -4.01
C LEU A 254 34.68 -26.53 -2.95
N THR A 255 34.06 -25.58 -2.27
CA THR A 255 32.97 -25.80 -1.30
C THR A 255 31.61 -25.73 -2.03
N TYR A 256 31.22 -26.81 -2.69
CA TYR A 256 30.00 -26.87 -3.50
C TYR A 256 28.69 -26.71 -2.68
N GLY A 257 28.70 -26.99 -1.39
CA GLY A 257 27.48 -26.92 -0.56
C GLY A 257 26.83 -25.54 -0.55
N VAL A 258 27.63 -24.48 -0.54
CA VAL A 258 27.10 -23.08 -0.60
C VAL A 258 26.53 -22.79 -1.98
N ASP A 259 27.17 -23.21 -3.06
CA ASP A 259 26.71 -23.03 -4.43
C ASP A 259 25.37 -23.74 -4.66
N ILE A 260 25.25 -24.98 -4.15
CA ILE A 260 24.00 -25.76 -4.22
C ILE A 260 22.87 -25.03 -3.42
N ALA A 261 23.18 -24.60 -2.18
CA ALA A 261 22.20 -23.92 -1.36
C ALA A 261 21.67 -22.62 -2.02
N LEU A 262 22.57 -21.81 -2.58
CA LEU A 262 22.22 -20.60 -3.31
C LEU A 262 21.41 -20.91 -4.58
N GLY A 263 21.78 -21.98 -5.31
CA GLY A 263 21.04 -22.46 -6.47
C GLY A 263 19.62 -22.87 -6.13
N ILE A 264 19.42 -23.59 -5.01
CA ILE A 264 18.08 -23.98 -4.53
C ILE A 264 17.26 -22.74 -4.17
N VAL A 265 17.83 -21.79 -3.40
CA VAL A 265 17.12 -20.54 -3.03
C VAL A 265 16.72 -19.77 -4.29
N TYR A 266 17.62 -19.66 -5.27
CA TYR A 266 17.32 -19.00 -6.53
C TYR A 266 16.21 -19.71 -7.31
N LEU A 267 16.25 -21.03 -7.39
CA LEU A 267 15.22 -21.84 -8.08
C LEU A 267 13.85 -21.64 -7.42
N LEU A 268 13.78 -21.68 -6.08
CA LEU A 268 12.54 -21.45 -5.35
C LEU A 268 11.99 -20.04 -5.61
N LEU A 269 12.86 -19.03 -5.64
CA LEU A 269 12.48 -17.67 -5.97
C LEU A 269 11.97 -17.56 -7.41
N LEU A 270 12.63 -18.20 -8.37
CA LEU A 270 12.20 -18.23 -9.76
C LEU A 270 10.82 -18.88 -9.92
N VAL A 271 10.59 -20.01 -9.24
CA VAL A 271 9.29 -20.70 -9.22
C VAL A 271 8.21 -19.77 -8.63
N LEU A 272 8.50 -19.12 -7.51
CA LEU A 272 7.57 -18.18 -6.87
C LEU A 272 7.20 -17.03 -7.82
N VAL A 273 8.19 -16.36 -8.42
CA VAL A 273 7.93 -15.22 -9.33
C VAL A 273 7.22 -15.68 -10.60
N THR A 274 7.56 -16.85 -11.12
CA THR A 274 6.85 -17.45 -12.26
C THR A 274 5.38 -17.69 -11.90
N PHE A 275 5.14 -18.33 -10.76
CA PHE A 275 3.77 -18.54 -10.28
C PHE A 275 3.01 -17.20 -10.13
N LEU A 276 3.60 -16.22 -9.45
CA LEU A 276 2.98 -14.91 -9.27
C LEU A 276 2.72 -14.18 -10.59
N THR A 277 3.59 -14.32 -11.58
CA THR A 277 3.45 -13.65 -12.88
C THR A 277 2.29 -14.22 -13.70
N PHE A 278 2.08 -15.54 -13.67
CA PHE A 278 1.09 -16.21 -14.54
C PHE A 278 -0.21 -16.60 -13.82
N PHE A 279 -0.17 -16.76 -12.51
CA PHE A 279 -1.29 -17.30 -11.72
C PHE A 279 -1.80 -16.35 -10.64
N SER A 280 -1.27 -15.12 -10.54
CA SER A 280 -1.80 -14.11 -9.63
C SER A 280 -2.37 -12.90 -10.38
N VAL A 281 -3.29 -12.21 -9.72
CA VAL A 281 -3.89 -10.97 -10.25
C VAL A 281 -3.26 -9.70 -9.65
N HIS A 282 -2.11 -9.82 -8.99
CA HIS A 282 -1.39 -8.67 -8.45
C HIS A 282 -0.89 -7.76 -9.58
N PRO A 283 -1.29 -6.47 -9.62
CA PRO A 283 -1.12 -5.62 -10.80
C PRO A 283 0.34 -5.23 -11.11
N LEU A 284 1.20 -5.19 -10.08
CA LEU A 284 2.59 -4.73 -10.20
C LEU A 284 3.61 -5.87 -10.20
N VAL A 285 3.17 -7.09 -9.91
CA VAL A 285 4.04 -8.26 -9.85
C VAL A 285 4.34 -8.78 -11.26
N GLY A 286 5.55 -9.31 -11.44
CA GLY A 286 5.96 -9.91 -12.70
C GLY A 286 7.47 -10.10 -12.82
N PHE A 287 7.93 -10.67 -13.92
CA PHE A 287 9.35 -10.83 -14.18
C PHE A 287 10.06 -9.48 -14.30
N GLY A 288 11.05 -9.26 -13.42
CA GLY A 288 11.98 -8.15 -13.49
C GLY A 288 13.39 -8.64 -13.86
N TRP A 289 14.13 -7.84 -14.64
CA TRP A 289 15.53 -8.12 -15.01
C TRP A 289 16.45 -8.31 -13.79
N ARG A 290 16.06 -7.79 -12.62
CA ARG A 290 16.78 -7.94 -11.35
C ARG A 290 16.93 -9.38 -10.91
N LEU A 291 15.98 -10.24 -11.27
CA LEU A 291 16.07 -11.68 -11.01
C LEU A 291 17.20 -12.38 -11.76
N LEU A 292 17.61 -11.83 -12.91
CA LEU A 292 18.64 -12.43 -13.74
C LEU A 292 20.07 -12.05 -13.30
N ILE A 293 20.23 -10.92 -12.61
CA ILE A 293 21.56 -10.42 -12.23
C ILE A 293 22.20 -11.28 -11.16
N PHE A 294 21.46 -11.70 -10.14
CA PHE A 294 22.02 -12.42 -8.99
C PHE A 294 22.74 -13.73 -9.37
N PRO A 295 22.14 -14.66 -10.14
CA PRO A 295 22.84 -15.88 -10.53
C PRO A 295 23.99 -15.61 -11.49
N MET A 296 23.90 -14.60 -12.35
CA MET A 296 24.94 -14.29 -13.31
C MET A 296 26.21 -13.78 -12.64
N ILE A 297 26.10 -12.90 -11.64
CA ILE A 297 27.27 -12.42 -10.89
C ILE A 297 27.97 -13.59 -10.17
N HIS A 298 27.20 -14.46 -9.54
CA HIS A 298 27.76 -15.63 -8.83
C HIS A 298 28.42 -16.60 -9.81
N LEU A 299 27.76 -16.93 -10.92
CA LEU A 299 28.27 -17.80 -11.97
C LEU A 299 29.56 -17.25 -12.60
N CYS A 300 29.61 -15.97 -12.92
CA CYS A 300 30.81 -15.30 -13.47
C CYS A 300 31.97 -15.34 -12.47
N ALA A 301 31.73 -15.06 -11.19
CA ALA A 301 32.75 -15.12 -10.14
C ALA A 301 33.37 -16.53 -9.99
N ARG A 302 32.53 -17.58 -10.10
CA ARG A 302 33.01 -18.99 -10.04
C ARG A 302 33.71 -19.45 -11.32
N LEU A 303 33.23 -19.03 -12.50
CA LEU A 303 33.86 -19.34 -13.78
C LEU A 303 35.30 -18.77 -13.86
N VAL A 304 35.51 -17.53 -13.43
CA VAL A 304 36.86 -16.91 -13.36
C VAL A 304 37.79 -17.70 -12.43
N TYR A 305 37.23 -18.36 -11.41
CA TYR A 305 38.04 -19.22 -10.52
C TYR A 305 38.45 -20.56 -11.18
N ILE A 306 37.55 -21.18 -11.96
CA ILE A 306 37.75 -22.49 -12.59
C ILE A 306 38.71 -22.40 -13.80
N THR A 307 38.76 -21.24 -14.50
CA THR A 307 39.54 -21.02 -15.71
C THR A 307 40.97 -20.51 -15.46
N ARG A 308 41.35 -20.32 -14.22
CA ARG A 308 42.71 -19.98 -13.77
C ARG A 308 43.32 -21.10 -12.90
#